data_0490fc2b6611c774297a29cd56b84188
#
_entry.id   0490fc2b6611c774297a29cd56b84188
#
_cell.length_a   1.000
_cell.length_b   1.000
_cell.length_c   1.000
_cell.angle_alpha   90.00
_cell.angle_beta   90.00
_cell.angle_gamma   90.00
#
_symmetry.space_group_name_H-M   'P 1'
#
loop_
_entity.id
_entity.type
_entity.pdbx_description
1 polymer ?
#
loop_
_entity_poly.entity_id
_entity_poly.type
_entity_poly.pdbx_seq_one_letter_code
_entity_poly.pdbx_strand_id
1 'polypeptide(L)'
;MKKVVTIVLLSLVTAFAVHSQSPLGKEGKQLNAGIGLSGWGVPLYVGLDFGVARDFSLGVEGSFRSYGQKYTGSHYSSTIIGLSGNANYHFNRILEIPSNWDLYAGLNIGYYFWSTPANYPGTGASTLGLGGQIGGRYFFKKNFGLNLELGGGDAFSNGKFGITYIF
;
A
#
# COMPACT_ATOMS: atom_id res chain seq x y z
N MET A 1 -4.01 36.05 27.34
CA MET A 1 -3.06 35.20 26.60
C MET A 1 -3.72 33.93 26.08
N LYS A 2 -4.44 33.11 26.86
CA LYS A 2 -5.09 31.85 26.37
C LYS A 2 -6.06 32.08 25.20
N LYS A 3 -6.87 33.15 25.22
CA LYS A 3 -7.82 33.46 24.15
C LYS A 3 -7.14 33.84 22.81
N VAL A 4 -5.99 34.51 22.87
CA VAL A 4 -5.23 34.87 21.66
C VAL A 4 -4.57 33.66 21.02
N VAL A 5 -4.05 32.72 21.83
CA VAL A 5 -3.49 31.45 21.33
C VAL A 5 -4.55 30.59 20.68
N THR A 6 -5.77 30.56 21.25
CA THR A 6 -6.89 29.81 20.68
C THR A 6 -7.34 30.42 19.34
N ILE A 7 -7.38 31.75 19.21
CA ILE A 7 -7.75 32.41 17.95
C ILE A 7 -6.66 32.21 16.88
N VAL A 8 -5.39 32.28 17.25
CA VAL A 8 -4.28 32.00 16.32
C VAL A 8 -4.27 30.54 15.87
N LEU A 9 -4.55 29.58 16.76
CA LEU A 9 -4.72 28.18 16.39
C LEU A 9 -5.94 27.97 15.47
N LEU A 10 -7.07 28.64 15.75
CA LEU A 10 -8.27 28.57 14.92
C LEU A 10 -8.05 29.21 13.55
N SER A 11 -7.34 30.34 13.48
CA SER A 11 -7.01 31.00 12.21
C SER A 11 -5.98 30.25 11.36
N LEU A 12 -5.07 29.49 11.99
CA LEU A 12 -4.19 28.57 11.25
C LEU A 12 -4.97 27.41 10.63
N VAL A 13 -6.02 26.91 11.28
CA VAL A 13 -6.87 25.84 10.76
C VAL A 13 -7.71 26.31 9.56
N THR A 14 -8.14 27.57 9.53
CA THR A 14 -8.96 28.12 8.43
C THR A 14 -8.16 28.55 7.19
N ALA A 15 -6.83 28.69 7.30
CA ALA A 15 -5.99 29.10 6.17
C ALA A 15 -5.70 27.96 5.16
N PHE A 16 -6.10 26.72 5.45
CA PHE A 16 -5.88 25.55 4.60
C PHE A 16 -7.15 25.05 3.90
N ALA A 17 -8.18 25.89 3.69
CA ALA A 17 -9.32 25.57 2.84
C ALA A 17 -8.94 25.52 1.35
N VAL A 18 -7.83 24.86 1.02
CA VAL A 18 -7.49 24.41 -0.33
C VAL A 18 -8.20 23.09 -0.51
N HIS A 19 -8.98 22.96 -1.57
CA HIS A 19 -9.75 21.79 -1.94
C HIS A 19 -9.00 20.50 -1.71
N SER A 20 -9.22 19.90 -0.54
CA SER A 20 -8.58 18.66 -0.12
C SER A 20 -9.21 17.50 -0.87
N GLN A 21 -8.63 17.14 -2.00
CA GLN A 21 -8.96 15.94 -2.77
C GLN A 21 -7.79 14.98 -2.71
N SER A 22 -8.08 13.67 -2.77
CA SER A 22 -7.03 12.70 -3.01
C SER A 22 -6.24 13.09 -4.27
N PRO A 23 -4.89 13.08 -4.22
CA PRO A 23 -4.06 13.38 -5.38
C PRO A 23 -4.40 12.55 -6.62
N LEU A 24 -4.87 11.30 -6.42
CA LEU A 24 -5.28 10.43 -7.51
C LEU A 24 -6.57 10.92 -8.20
N GLY A 25 -7.56 11.43 -7.43
CA GLY A 25 -8.84 11.90 -7.98
C GLY A 25 -9.66 10.83 -8.70
N LYS A 26 -10.83 11.22 -9.19
CA LYS A 26 -11.65 10.36 -10.06
C LYS A 26 -11.00 10.25 -11.45
N GLU A 27 -11.00 9.03 -12.01
CA GLU A 27 -10.40 8.70 -13.32
C GLU A 27 -8.85 8.80 -13.36
N GLY A 28 -8.22 9.21 -12.27
CA GLY A 28 -6.77 9.20 -12.12
C GLY A 28 -6.22 7.77 -12.15
N LYS A 29 -4.98 7.64 -12.63
CA LYS A 29 -4.24 6.38 -12.66
C LYS A 29 -2.92 6.57 -11.95
N GLN A 30 -2.55 5.61 -11.12
CA GLN A 30 -1.36 5.68 -10.30
C GLN A 30 -0.60 4.36 -10.32
N LEU A 31 0.69 4.46 -10.58
CA LEU A 31 1.63 3.34 -10.48
C LEU A 31 2.30 3.38 -9.10
N ASN A 32 2.39 2.23 -8.44
CA ASN A 32 3.16 2.06 -7.21
C ASN A 32 4.19 0.95 -7.44
N ALA A 33 5.41 1.12 -6.94
CA ALA A 33 6.44 0.10 -7.02
C ALA A 33 7.38 0.21 -5.82
N GLY A 34 7.86 -0.92 -5.30
CA GLY A 34 8.73 -0.91 -4.15
C GLY A 34 9.01 -2.28 -3.57
N ILE A 35 9.36 -2.27 -2.30
CA ILE A 35 9.66 -3.46 -1.50
C ILE A 35 8.66 -3.59 -0.36
N GLY A 36 8.40 -4.83 0.03
CA GLY A 36 7.57 -5.12 1.19
C GLY A 36 8.35 -5.83 2.29
N LEU A 37 7.72 -5.92 3.46
CA LEU A 37 8.18 -6.71 4.59
C LEU A 37 7.17 -7.83 4.85
N SER A 38 7.63 -9.07 4.89
CA SER A 38 6.77 -10.20 5.22
C SER A 38 7.55 -11.27 5.96
N GLY A 39 6.84 -12.15 6.66
CA GLY A 39 7.44 -13.33 7.29
C GLY A 39 8.05 -14.32 6.29
N TRP A 40 7.75 -14.17 4.99
CA TRP A 40 8.20 -15.05 3.90
C TRP A 40 9.14 -14.34 2.93
N GLY A 41 10.09 -13.57 3.45
CA GLY A 41 11.07 -12.82 2.67
C GLY A 41 10.63 -11.41 2.30
N VAL A 42 11.45 -10.75 1.50
CA VAL A 42 11.24 -9.37 1.05
C VAL A 42 10.59 -9.39 -0.34
N PRO A 43 9.29 -9.10 -0.47
CA PRO A 43 8.66 -9.00 -1.77
C PRO A 43 9.07 -7.72 -2.50
N LEU A 44 9.32 -7.83 -3.79
CA LEU A 44 9.24 -6.72 -4.74
C LEU A 44 7.81 -6.64 -5.23
N TYR A 45 7.24 -5.45 -5.34
CA TYR A 45 5.88 -5.28 -5.83
C TYR A 45 5.77 -4.18 -6.88
N VAL A 46 4.76 -4.32 -7.73
CA VAL A 46 4.28 -3.30 -8.64
C VAL A 46 2.76 -3.35 -8.67
N GLY A 47 2.13 -2.19 -8.58
CA GLY A 47 0.68 -2.05 -8.55
C GLY A 47 0.17 -0.87 -9.36
N LEU A 48 -1.07 -0.96 -9.79
CA LEU A 48 -1.80 0.10 -10.49
C LEU A 48 -3.10 0.36 -9.73
N ASP A 49 -3.31 1.62 -9.33
CA ASP A 49 -4.54 2.10 -8.72
C ASP A 49 -5.31 3.00 -9.70
N PHE A 50 -6.63 2.89 -9.68
CA PHE A 50 -7.57 3.64 -10.49
C PHE A 50 -8.55 4.37 -9.59
N GLY A 51 -8.64 5.68 -9.70
CA GLY A 51 -9.65 6.47 -9.01
C GLY A 51 -11.04 6.23 -9.59
N VAL A 52 -11.88 5.47 -8.89
CA VAL A 52 -13.24 5.12 -9.35
C VAL A 52 -14.29 6.13 -8.86
N ALA A 53 -14.00 6.80 -7.75
CA ALA A 53 -14.82 7.88 -7.22
C ALA A 53 -13.91 8.92 -6.57
N ARG A 54 -14.51 10.02 -6.07
CA ARG A 54 -13.74 11.13 -5.46
C ARG A 54 -12.77 10.68 -4.36
N ASP A 55 -13.24 9.75 -3.51
CA ASP A 55 -12.50 9.32 -2.34
C ASP A 55 -12.25 7.79 -2.36
N PHE A 56 -12.43 7.12 -3.50
CA PHE A 56 -12.26 5.68 -3.64
C PHE A 56 -11.37 5.33 -4.82
N SER A 57 -10.46 4.39 -4.60
CA SER A 57 -9.69 3.75 -5.66
C SER A 57 -9.82 2.23 -5.61
N LEU A 58 -9.68 1.62 -6.77
CA LEU A 58 -9.49 0.18 -6.94
C LEU A 58 -8.13 -0.05 -7.57
N GLY A 59 -7.45 -1.09 -7.16
CA GLY A 59 -6.13 -1.39 -7.68
C GLY A 59 -5.89 -2.87 -7.88
N VAL A 60 -4.83 -3.14 -8.63
CA VAL A 60 -4.26 -4.47 -8.81
C VAL A 60 -2.77 -4.42 -8.51
N GLU A 61 -2.24 -5.46 -7.90
CA GLU A 61 -0.82 -5.53 -7.53
C GLU A 61 -0.26 -6.91 -7.82
N GLY A 62 0.91 -6.95 -8.43
CA GLY A 62 1.74 -8.13 -8.56
C GLY A 62 2.93 -8.04 -7.61
N SER A 63 3.32 -9.17 -7.02
CA SER A 63 4.50 -9.26 -6.17
C SER A 63 5.31 -10.52 -6.45
N PHE A 64 6.61 -10.41 -6.25
CA PHE A 64 7.57 -11.49 -6.38
C PHE A 64 8.49 -11.53 -5.17
N ARG A 65 8.72 -12.72 -4.63
CA ARG A 65 9.71 -12.92 -3.55
C ARG A 65 10.35 -14.29 -3.64
N SER A 66 11.59 -14.36 -3.16
CA SER A 66 12.29 -15.61 -2.91
C SER A 66 12.36 -15.85 -1.40
N TYR A 67 12.03 -17.04 -0.95
CA TYR A 67 12.01 -17.42 0.45
C TYR A 67 12.91 -18.63 0.69
N GLY A 68 13.99 -18.40 1.44
CA GLY A 68 14.93 -19.44 1.83
C GLY A 68 14.53 -20.10 3.13
N GLN A 69 14.46 -21.43 3.13
CA GLN A 69 14.20 -22.26 4.33
C GLN A 69 15.34 -23.24 4.59
N LYS A 70 15.69 -23.42 5.85
CA LYS A 70 16.59 -24.50 6.29
C LYS A 70 15.75 -25.65 6.81
N TYR A 71 15.95 -26.82 6.26
CA TYR A 71 15.34 -28.05 6.74
C TYR A 71 16.39 -29.16 6.83
N THR A 72 16.56 -29.73 8.02
CA THR A 72 17.52 -30.84 8.28
C THR A 72 18.94 -30.60 7.71
N GLY A 73 19.45 -29.35 7.85
CA GLY A 73 20.79 -28.97 7.38
C GLY A 73 20.90 -28.60 5.89
N SER A 74 19.85 -28.79 5.11
CA SER A 74 19.79 -28.37 3.71
C SER A 74 19.05 -27.05 3.53
N HIS A 75 19.50 -26.24 2.56
CA HIS A 75 18.87 -24.98 2.20
C HIS A 75 17.93 -25.18 1.00
N TYR A 76 16.69 -24.76 1.14
CA TYR A 76 15.69 -24.78 0.07
C TYR A 76 15.24 -23.35 -0.20
N SER A 77 15.14 -22.98 -1.47
CA SER A 77 14.62 -21.68 -1.88
C SER A 77 13.30 -21.87 -2.62
N SER A 78 12.23 -21.29 -2.11
CA SER A 78 10.91 -21.27 -2.73
C SER A 78 10.68 -19.92 -3.39
N THR A 79 9.99 -19.93 -4.53
CA THR A 79 9.52 -18.71 -5.20
C THR A 79 8.04 -18.50 -4.90
N ILE A 80 7.67 -17.28 -4.55
CA ILE A 80 6.29 -16.91 -4.29
C ILE A 80 5.93 -15.74 -5.19
N ILE A 81 4.92 -15.94 -6.03
CA ILE A 81 4.32 -14.91 -6.87
C ILE A 81 2.95 -14.59 -6.29
N GLY A 82 2.70 -13.31 -6.01
CA GLY A 82 1.40 -12.83 -5.52
C GLY A 82 0.71 -11.99 -6.59
N LEU A 83 -0.61 -12.17 -6.69
CA LEU A 83 -1.49 -11.30 -7.47
C LEU A 83 -2.66 -10.89 -6.59
N SER A 84 -2.95 -9.59 -6.53
CA SER A 84 -4.02 -9.07 -5.67
C SER A 84 -4.81 -7.95 -6.29
N GLY A 85 -6.05 -7.81 -5.80
CA GLY A 85 -6.86 -6.61 -5.93
C GLY A 85 -6.99 -5.89 -4.60
N ASN A 86 -7.08 -4.58 -4.64
CA ASN A 86 -7.31 -3.75 -3.46
C ASN A 86 -8.42 -2.73 -3.73
N ALA A 87 -9.07 -2.28 -2.65
CA ALA A 87 -10.03 -1.20 -2.65
C ALA A 87 -9.69 -0.26 -1.50
N ASN A 88 -9.44 1.02 -1.79
CA ASN A 88 -9.01 2.00 -0.81
C ASN A 88 -10.00 3.16 -0.71
N TYR A 89 -10.20 3.63 0.52
CA TYR A 89 -10.83 4.88 0.84
C TYR A 89 -9.76 5.91 1.22
N HIS A 90 -9.81 7.11 0.60
CA HIS A 90 -8.89 8.20 0.83
C HIS A 90 -9.50 9.24 1.78
N PHE A 91 -8.81 9.52 2.87
CA PHE A 91 -9.29 10.40 3.95
C PHE A 91 -9.04 11.88 3.72
N ASN A 92 -8.41 12.25 2.61
CA ASN A 92 -7.96 13.61 2.34
C ASN A 92 -9.05 14.65 2.55
N ARG A 93 -10.23 14.41 2.02
CA ARG A 93 -11.36 15.34 2.11
C ARG A 93 -11.93 15.45 3.53
N ILE A 94 -12.09 14.33 4.23
CA ILE A 94 -12.70 14.31 5.57
C ILE A 94 -11.76 14.91 6.62
N LEU A 95 -10.44 14.68 6.48
CA LEU A 95 -9.43 15.15 7.40
C LEU A 95 -8.75 16.44 6.94
N GLU A 96 -9.22 17.04 5.83
CA GLU A 96 -8.65 18.27 5.24
C GLU A 96 -7.13 18.19 5.03
N ILE A 97 -6.66 17.02 4.59
CA ILE A 97 -5.24 16.75 4.40
C ILE A 97 -4.72 17.52 3.19
N PRO A 98 -3.58 18.20 3.27
CA PRO A 98 -2.98 18.91 2.13
C PRO A 98 -2.80 18.01 0.90
N SER A 99 -2.97 18.56 -0.30
CA SER A 99 -2.96 17.82 -1.57
C SER A 99 -1.64 17.13 -1.93
N ASN A 100 -0.55 17.45 -1.23
CA ASN A 100 0.72 16.74 -1.37
C ASN A 100 0.83 15.49 -0.48
N TRP A 101 -0.18 15.22 0.35
CA TRP A 101 -0.33 14.01 1.13
C TRP A 101 -1.55 13.23 0.67
N ASP A 102 -1.51 11.93 0.83
CA ASP A 102 -2.64 11.03 0.62
C ASP A 102 -2.63 10.00 1.74
N LEU A 103 -3.68 9.98 2.55
CA LEU A 103 -3.88 8.97 3.59
C LEU A 103 -5.06 8.10 3.20
N TYR A 104 -4.88 6.80 3.28
CA TYR A 104 -5.91 5.85 2.89
C TYR A 104 -5.96 4.63 3.81
N ALA A 105 -7.10 3.98 3.81
CA ALA A 105 -7.28 2.63 4.34
C ALA A 105 -8.10 1.81 3.37
N GLY A 106 -7.88 0.50 3.36
CA GLY A 106 -8.52 -0.36 2.41
C GLY A 106 -8.49 -1.84 2.77
N LEU A 107 -9.12 -2.59 1.91
CA LEU A 107 -9.13 -4.06 1.94
C LEU A 107 -8.42 -4.59 0.70
N ASN A 108 -7.83 -5.76 0.84
CA ASN A 108 -7.21 -6.46 -0.27
C ASN A 108 -7.60 -7.94 -0.25
N ILE A 109 -7.62 -8.51 -1.44
CA ILE A 109 -7.79 -9.93 -1.69
C ILE A 109 -6.72 -10.36 -2.68
N GLY A 110 -6.05 -11.47 -2.43
CA GLY A 110 -5.00 -11.92 -3.33
C GLY A 110 -4.78 -13.41 -3.30
N TYR A 111 -4.11 -13.88 -4.31
CA TYR A 111 -3.73 -15.27 -4.46
C TYR A 111 -2.20 -15.39 -4.59
N TYR A 112 -1.63 -16.35 -3.86
CA TYR A 112 -0.21 -16.65 -3.85
C TYR A 112 0.07 -17.97 -4.50
N PHE A 113 0.93 -17.94 -5.50
CA PHE A 113 1.47 -19.12 -6.17
C PHE A 113 2.80 -19.49 -5.53
N TRP A 114 2.86 -20.65 -4.91
CA TRP A 114 4.07 -21.20 -4.32
C TRP A 114 4.70 -22.20 -5.27
N SER A 115 5.98 -22.00 -5.58
CA SER A 115 6.81 -22.95 -6.29
C SER A 115 7.95 -23.38 -5.37
N THR A 116 7.95 -24.65 -4.99
CA THR A 116 8.99 -25.26 -4.14
C THR A 116 9.83 -26.24 -4.96
N PRO A 117 11.14 -26.43 -4.60
CA PRO A 117 11.95 -27.47 -5.21
C PRO A 117 11.36 -28.87 -5.00
N ALA A 118 11.56 -29.77 -5.97
CA ALA A 118 11.02 -31.14 -5.95
C ALA A 118 11.45 -31.96 -4.70
N ASN A 119 12.60 -31.63 -4.11
CA ASN A 119 13.16 -32.34 -2.96
C ASN A 119 12.80 -31.68 -1.62
N TYR A 120 11.90 -30.70 -1.60
CA TYR A 120 11.48 -30.04 -0.38
C TYR A 120 10.48 -30.91 0.39
N PRO A 121 10.78 -31.34 1.64
CA PRO A 121 9.91 -32.22 2.40
C PRO A 121 8.70 -31.54 3.03
N GLY A 122 8.59 -30.20 2.92
CA GLY A 122 7.44 -29.43 3.41
C GLY A 122 6.40 -29.16 2.34
N THR A 123 5.23 -28.72 2.76
CA THR A 123 4.15 -28.33 1.83
C THR A 123 4.17 -26.82 1.61
N GLY A 124 4.49 -26.37 0.39
CA GLY A 124 4.17 -25.02 -0.07
C GLY A 124 2.80 -25.06 -0.72
N ALA A 125 1.78 -24.51 -0.09
CA ALA A 125 0.43 -24.48 -0.66
C ALA A 125 0.12 -23.07 -1.18
N SER A 126 -0.31 -23.00 -2.44
CA SER A 126 -0.90 -21.79 -2.99
C SER A 126 -2.19 -21.48 -2.21
N THR A 127 -2.39 -20.22 -1.84
CA THR A 127 -3.48 -19.82 -0.94
C THR A 127 -4.13 -18.51 -1.37
N LEU A 128 -5.41 -18.41 -1.10
CA LEU A 128 -6.16 -17.16 -1.12
C LEU A 128 -5.95 -16.44 0.20
N GLY A 129 -5.67 -15.14 0.16
CA GLY A 129 -5.52 -14.31 1.34
C GLY A 129 -6.46 -13.10 1.29
N LEU A 130 -6.95 -12.74 2.45
CA LEU A 130 -7.70 -11.51 2.71
C LEU A 130 -6.92 -10.65 3.68
N GLY A 131 -6.94 -9.33 3.49
CA GLY A 131 -6.25 -8.42 4.40
C GLY A 131 -6.85 -7.03 4.41
N GLY A 132 -6.41 -6.27 5.41
CA GLY A 132 -6.65 -4.83 5.52
C GLY A 132 -5.34 -4.08 5.44
N GLN A 133 -5.40 -2.84 4.98
CA GLN A 133 -4.25 -1.96 4.85
C GLN A 133 -4.56 -0.54 5.25
N ILE A 134 -3.56 0.14 5.77
CA ILE A 134 -3.55 1.60 5.94
C ILE A 134 -2.26 2.13 5.31
N GLY A 135 -2.33 3.26 4.65
CA GLY A 135 -1.17 3.80 3.98
C GLY A 135 -1.17 5.32 3.90
N GLY A 136 0.02 5.82 3.63
CA GLY A 136 0.27 7.22 3.38
C GLY A 136 1.20 7.40 2.19
N ARG A 137 0.90 8.42 1.39
CA ARG A 137 1.76 8.86 0.28
C ARG A 137 2.13 10.31 0.48
N TYR A 138 3.35 10.64 0.15
CA TYR A 138 3.83 12.02 0.13
C TYR A 138 4.37 12.37 -1.24
N PHE A 139 3.75 13.34 -1.90
CA PHE A 139 4.11 13.81 -3.23
C PHE A 139 5.02 15.04 -3.12
N PHE A 140 6.29 14.88 -3.43
CA PHE A 140 7.24 15.98 -3.50
C PHE A 140 7.28 16.67 -4.88
N LYS A 141 6.61 16.07 -5.86
CA LYS A 141 6.23 16.67 -7.14
C LYS A 141 4.76 16.40 -7.39
N LYS A 142 4.13 17.16 -8.27
CA LYS A 142 2.70 17.03 -8.59
C LYS A 142 2.24 15.59 -8.84
N ASN A 143 3.10 14.78 -9.42
CA ASN A 143 2.77 13.41 -9.85
C ASN A 143 3.73 12.34 -9.35
N PHE A 144 4.74 12.68 -8.54
CA PHE A 144 5.73 11.73 -8.06
C PHE A 144 5.93 11.84 -6.55
N GLY A 145 5.92 10.72 -5.86
CA GLY A 145 6.01 10.67 -4.40
C GLY A 145 6.57 9.36 -3.88
N LEU A 146 6.56 9.26 -2.56
CA LEU A 146 6.85 8.04 -1.80
C LEU A 146 5.56 7.47 -1.24
N ASN A 147 5.48 6.17 -1.07
CA ASN A 147 4.41 5.50 -0.36
C ASN A 147 4.95 4.65 0.79
N LEU A 148 4.19 4.64 1.87
CA LEU A 148 4.34 3.74 3.00
C LEU A 148 2.98 3.13 3.29
N GLU A 149 2.92 1.80 3.40
CA GLU A 149 1.70 1.06 3.71
C GLU A 149 1.99 0.04 4.80
N LEU A 150 1.08 -0.08 5.72
CA LEU A 150 1.04 -1.13 6.74
C LEU A 150 -0.20 -1.98 6.48
N GLY A 151 -0.02 -3.28 6.48
CA GLY A 151 -1.08 -4.24 6.24
C GLY A 151 -1.13 -5.34 7.29
N GLY A 152 -2.24 -6.03 7.31
CA GLY A 152 -2.45 -7.20 8.16
C GLY A 152 -3.47 -8.14 7.55
N GLY A 153 -3.45 -9.39 7.97
CA GLY A 153 -4.27 -10.46 7.42
C GLY A 153 -3.43 -11.53 6.73
N ASP A 154 -4.09 -12.44 6.04
CA ASP A 154 -3.45 -13.55 5.34
C ASP A 154 -2.88 -13.16 3.97
N ALA A 155 -3.27 -11.99 3.47
CA ALA A 155 -2.80 -11.46 2.21
C ALA A 155 -1.69 -10.44 2.46
N PHE A 156 -0.51 -10.67 1.90
CA PHE A 156 0.52 -9.66 1.70
C PHE A 156 1.51 -9.36 2.83
N SER A 157 2.28 -8.33 2.51
CA SER A 157 3.32 -7.78 3.36
C SER A 157 2.72 -7.10 4.58
N ASN A 158 3.33 -7.27 5.73
CA ASN A 158 2.99 -6.50 6.93
C ASN A 158 3.33 -5.01 6.78
N GLY A 159 4.16 -4.67 5.79
CA GLY A 159 4.50 -3.31 5.44
C GLY A 159 5.05 -3.23 4.02
N LYS A 160 4.88 -2.08 3.38
CA LYS A 160 5.45 -1.78 2.05
C LYS A 160 6.03 -0.37 2.06
N PHE A 161 7.14 -0.19 1.38
CA PHE A 161 7.74 1.10 1.11
C PHE A 161 8.12 1.19 -0.37
N GLY A 162 7.84 2.32 -0.99
CA GLY A 162 8.12 2.47 -2.41
C GLY A 162 7.91 3.86 -2.95
N ILE A 163 7.83 3.93 -4.25
CA ILE A 163 7.54 5.14 -5.02
C ILE A 163 6.14 5.05 -5.60
N THR A 164 5.57 6.21 -5.85
CA THR A 164 4.26 6.36 -6.49
C THR A 164 4.34 7.41 -7.59
N TYR A 165 3.64 7.15 -8.70
CA TYR A 165 3.56 8.05 -9.85
C TYR A 165 2.13 8.13 -10.38
N ILE A 166 1.58 9.35 -10.51
CA ILE A 166 0.26 9.63 -11.07
C ILE A 166 0.40 10.05 -12.52
N PHE A 167 -0.43 9.49 -13.41
CA PHE A 167 -0.44 9.79 -14.85
C PHE A 167 -1.38 10.95 -15.18
#